data_41692b35857865df3010c786fbd78b87
#
_entry.id   41692b35857865df3010c786fbd78b87
#
_cell.length_a   1.000
_cell.length_b   1.000
_cell.length_c   1.000
_cell.angle_alpha   90.00
_cell.angle_beta   90.00
_cell.angle_gamma   90.00
#
_symmetry.space_group_name_H-M   'P 1'
#
loop_
_entity.id
_entity.type
_entity.pdbx_description
1 polymer ?
#
loop_
_entity_poly.entity_id
_entity_poly.type
_entity_poly.pdbx_seq_one_letter_code
_entity_poly.pdbx_strand_id
1 'polypeptide(L)'
;MISEKMYVLGSKQSCIREIFEFGLKRKQQVGEENVFDYSLGNPSIPTHKQVDNTITGLIQEGNSLMLHGYTPAGGDKRAREAIAEDLNERYGMNISSNNLLLTCGAAAAVIASLKAIAVKDSEVIVIAPYFPEYPM
;
A
#
# COMPACT_ATOMS: atom_id res chain seq x y z
N MET A 1 -23.96 -13.76 -14.50
CA MET A 1 -23.93 -14.60 -13.27
C MET A 1 -22.90 -13.97 -12.34
N ILE A 2 -23.30 -13.54 -11.17
CA ILE A 2 -22.42 -12.88 -10.17
C ILE A 2 -22.20 -13.89 -9.04
N SER A 3 -20.98 -14.01 -8.54
CA SER A 3 -20.69 -14.83 -7.35
C SER A 3 -21.43 -14.24 -6.14
N GLU A 4 -22.25 -15.03 -5.49
CA GLU A 4 -23.00 -14.62 -4.29
C GLU A 4 -22.05 -14.17 -3.17
N LYS A 5 -20.93 -14.87 -2.97
CA LYS A 5 -19.87 -14.46 -2.03
C LYS A 5 -19.34 -13.05 -2.32
N MET A 6 -19.05 -12.76 -3.59
CA MET A 6 -18.53 -11.45 -4.00
C MET A 6 -19.58 -10.35 -3.90
N TYR A 7 -20.84 -10.69 -4.18
CA TYR A 7 -21.95 -9.76 -3.98
C TYR A 7 -22.10 -9.36 -2.51
N VAL A 8 -22.10 -10.34 -1.61
CA VAL A 8 -22.20 -10.09 -0.16
C VAL A 8 -21.02 -9.26 0.35
N LEU A 9 -19.79 -9.57 -0.08
CA LEU A 9 -18.59 -8.79 0.28
C LEU A 9 -18.68 -7.36 -0.24
N GLY A 10 -19.10 -7.16 -1.49
CA GLY A 10 -19.22 -5.84 -2.09
C GLY A 10 -20.40 -5.01 -1.60
N SER A 11 -21.42 -5.65 -1.01
CA SER A 11 -22.60 -4.97 -0.44
C SER A 11 -22.35 -4.41 0.95
N LYS A 12 -21.33 -4.85 1.65
CA LYS A 12 -20.97 -4.34 2.98
C LYS A 12 -20.10 -3.10 2.84
N GLN A 13 -20.59 -1.98 3.35
CA GLN A 13 -19.74 -0.79 3.48
C GLN A 13 -18.67 -1.04 4.57
N SER A 14 -17.47 -0.58 4.30
CA SER A 14 -16.39 -0.55 5.30
C SER A 14 -16.70 0.54 6.33
N CYS A 15 -16.70 0.19 7.62
CA CYS A 15 -16.92 1.16 8.70
C CYS A 15 -15.90 2.33 8.65
N ILE A 16 -14.67 2.07 8.21
CA ILE A 16 -13.65 3.11 8.01
C ILE A 16 -14.10 4.11 6.95
N ARG A 17 -14.66 3.63 5.83
CA ARG A 17 -15.16 4.49 4.78
C ARG A 17 -16.34 5.33 5.24
N GLU A 18 -17.27 4.74 5.99
CA GLU A 18 -18.41 5.46 6.57
C GLU A 18 -17.96 6.58 7.52
N ILE A 19 -16.99 6.30 8.40
CA ILE A 19 -16.43 7.29 9.33
C ILE A 19 -15.69 8.39 8.56
N PHE A 20 -14.92 8.04 7.55
CA PHE A 20 -14.23 9.01 6.69
C PHE A 20 -15.21 9.94 5.96
N GLU A 21 -16.25 9.37 5.33
CA GLU A 21 -17.30 10.16 4.66
C GLU A 21 -18.08 11.05 5.65
N PHE A 22 -18.33 10.56 6.86
CA PHE A 22 -18.90 11.38 7.93
C PHE A 22 -17.99 12.54 8.29
N GLY A 23 -16.69 12.29 8.44
CA GLY A 23 -15.68 13.32 8.69
C GLY A 23 -15.66 14.41 7.62
N LEU A 24 -15.70 14.03 6.34
CA LEU A 24 -15.77 14.97 5.23
C LEU A 24 -17.04 15.85 5.29
N LYS A 25 -18.20 15.28 5.56
CA LYS A 25 -19.45 16.02 5.72
C LYS A 25 -19.40 16.96 6.92
N ARG A 26 -18.77 16.51 8.02
CA ARG A 26 -18.65 17.33 9.22
C ARG A 26 -17.72 18.53 9.01
N LYS A 27 -16.61 18.36 8.29
CA LYS A 27 -15.72 19.45 7.90
C LYS A 27 -16.45 20.55 7.13
N GLN A 28 -17.35 20.17 6.22
CA GLN A 28 -18.17 21.14 5.47
C GLN A 28 -19.16 21.91 6.34
N GLN A 29 -19.63 21.32 7.44
CA GLN A 29 -20.63 21.95 8.32
C GLN A 29 -20.03 22.90 9.36
N VAL A 30 -18.87 22.55 9.90
CA VAL A 30 -18.30 23.26 11.07
C VAL A 30 -16.93 23.86 10.82
N GLY A 31 -16.36 23.71 9.62
CA GLY A 31 -14.99 24.11 9.28
C GLY A 31 -14.00 22.96 9.50
N GLU A 32 -12.98 22.90 8.64
CA GLU A 32 -11.97 21.84 8.67
C GLU A 32 -11.14 21.88 9.97
N GLU A 33 -10.85 23.07 10.45
CA GLU A 33 -10.10 23.35 11.69
C GLU A 33 -10.79 22.85 12.97
N ASN A 34 -12.09 22.57 12.88
CA ASN A 34 -12.90 22.08 14.02
C ASN A 34 -13.16 20.57 13.98
N VAL A 35 -12.51 19.84 13.05
CA VAL A 35 -12.67 18.39 12.92
C VAL A 35 -11.34 17.68 12.99
N PHE A 36 -11.15 16.91 14.06
CA PHE A 36 -9.99 16.04 14.26
C PHE A 36 -10.30 14.65 13.71
N ASP A 37 -9.88 14.41 12.48
CA ASP A 37 -10.20 13.19 11.74
C ASP A 37 -9.10 12.14 11.94
N TYR A 38 -9.42 11.08 12.66
CA TYR A 38 -8.55 9.92 12.90
C TYR A 38 -9.05 8.65 12.18
N SER A 39 -9.91 8.80 11.19
CA SER A 39 -10.51 7.66 10.48
C SER A 39 -9.53 6.93 9.56
N LEU A 40 -8.62 7.65 8.95
CA LEU A 40 -7.60 7.11 8.04
C LEU A 40 -6.20 7.51 8.48
N GLY A 41 -5.25 6.61 8.28
CA GLY A 41 -3.82 6.85 8.51
C GLY A 41 -3.17 7.66 7.38
N ASN A 42 -3.74 8.81 7.02
CA ASN A 42 -3.13 9.69 6.04
C ASN A 42 -1.91 10.40 6.62
N PRO A 43 -0.82 10.53 5.84
CA PRO A 43 0.30 11.37 6.24
C PRO A 43 -0.15 12.81 6.47
N SER A 44 0.19 13.38 7.63
CA SER A 44 -0.07 14.78 7.98
C SER A 44 1.16 15.66 7.83
N ILE A 45 2.31 15.06 7.51
CA ILE A 45 3.58 15.76 7.31
C ILE A 45 3.89 15.78 5.81
N PRO A 46 4.21 16.95 5.23
CA PRO A 46 4.61 17.02 3.84
C PRO A 46 5.80 16.12 3.54
N THR A 47 5.79 15.53 2.35
CA THR A 47 6.91 14.73 1.86
C THR A 47 8.19 15.56 1.78
N HIS A 48 9.35 14.92 1.98
CA HIS A 48 10.63 15.60 1.84
C HIS A 48 10.84 16.07 0.39
N LYS A 49 11.32 17.31 0.21
CA LYS A 49 11.52 17.92 -1.12
C LYS A 49 12.37 17.08 -2.08
N GLN A 50 13.25 16.24 -1.55
CA GLN A 50 14.06 15.34 -2.37
C GLN A 50 13.19 14.34 -3.15
N VAL A 51 12.07 13.89 -2.59
CA VAL A 51 11.13 12.98 -3.28
C VAL A 51 10.50 13.69 -4.47
N ASP A 52 10.01 14.92 -4.27
CA ASP A 52 9.41 15.73 -5.33
C ASP A 52 10.42 16.03 -6.44
N ASN A 53 11.64 16.40 -6.06
CA ASN A 53 12.73 16.67 -7.01
C ASN A 53 13.09 15.41 -7.81
N THR A 54 13.16 14.25 -7.17
CA THR A 54 13.46 12.98 -7.83
C THR A 54 12.38 12.61 -8.83
N ILE A 55 11.09 12.72 -8.45
CA ILE A 55 9.97 12.44 -9.35
C ILE A 55 9.97 13.39 -10.53
N THR A 56 10.20 14.69 -10.28
CA THR A 56 10.28 15.71 -11.33
C THR A 56 11.44 15.45 -12.27
N GLY A 57 12.62 15.11 -11.76
CA GLY A 57 13.78 14.75 -12.56
C GLY A 57 13.56 13.52 -13.43
N LEU A 58 12.94 12.48 -12.87
CA LEU A 58 12.58 11.28 -13.64
C LEU A 58 11.65 11.59 -14.81
N ILE A 59 10.69 12.53 -14.64
CA ILE A 59 9.75 12.93 -15.69
C ILE A 59 10.46 13.78 -16.75
N GLN A 60 11.31 14.72 -16.34
CA GLN A 60 11.97 15.68 -17.25
C GLN A 60 13.14 15.06 -18.01
N GLU A 61 13.93 14.24 -17.37
CA GLU A 61 15.19 13.69 -17.90
C GLU A 61 15.03 12.23 -18.34
N GLY A 62 13.95 11.57 -17.91
CA GLY A 62 13.74 10.16 -18.14
C GLY A 62 13.30 9.82 -19.55
N ASN A 63 13.63 8.61 -19.97
CA ASN A 63 13.09 8.05 -21.19
C ASN A 63 11.60 7.72 -20.98
N SER A 64 10.72 8.41 -21.69
CA SER A 64 9.26 8.26 -21.57
C SER A 64 8.80 6.81 -21.80
N LEU A 65 9.42 6.08 -22.74
CA LEU A 65 9.09 4.66 -22.99
C LEU A 65 9.46 3.79 -21.79
N MET A 66 10.55 4.09 -21.09
CA MET A 66 10.95 3.36 -19.91
C MET A 66 10.07 3.70 -18.70
N LEU A 67 9.69 4.98 -18.54
CA LEU A 67 8.85 5.42 -17.42
C LEU A 67 7.42 4.90 -17.50
N HIS A 68 6.87 4.80 -18.70
CA HIS A 68 5.47 4.42 -18.92
C HIS A 68 5.32 2.99 -19.47
N GLY A 69 6.43 2.28 -19.67
CA GLY A 69 6.43 0.91 -20.14
C GLY A 69 6.17 -0.11 -19.02
N TYR A 70 6.01 -1.36 -19.43
CA TYR A 70 5.92 -2.47 -18.48
C TYR A 70 7.24 -2.67 -17.74
N THR A 71 7.15 -2.90 -16.44
CA THR A 71 8.29 -3.38 -15.65
C THR A 71 8.34 -4.92 -15.66
N PRO A 72 9.50 -5.53 -15.35
CA PRO A 72 9.55 -6.96 -15.05
C PRO A 72 8.58 -7.33 -13.92
N ALA A 73 8.11 -8.58 -13.89
CA ALA A 73 7.14 -9.06 -12.90
C ALA A 73 7.56 -8.82 -11.44
N GLY A 74 8.86 -8.83 -11.14
CA GLY A 74 9.38 -8.52 -9.81
C GLY A 74 9.50 -7.03 -9.50
N GLY A 75 9.19 -6.16 -10.46
CA GLY A 75 9.41 -4.71 -10.36
C GLY A 75 10.77 -4.26 -10.93
N ASP A 76 11.02 -2.97 -10.97
CA ASP A 76 12.28 -2.40 -11.48
C ASP A 76 13.48 -2.95 -10.71
N LYS A 77 14.48 -3.43 -11.45
CA LYS A 77 15.66 -4.08 -10.87
C LYS A 77 16.50 -3.10 -10.03
N ARG A 78 16.67 -1.87 -10.47
CA ARG A 78 17.48 -0.85 -9.77
C ARG A 78 16.81 -0.48 -8.44
N ALA A 79 15.48 -0.37 -8.42
CA ALA A 79 14.74 -0.13 -7.19
C ALA A 79 14.91 -1.29 -6.20
N ARG A 80 14.84 -2.53 -6.68
CA ARG A 80 15.05 -3.72 -5.83
C ARG A 80 16.50 -3.84 -5.33
N GLU A 81 17.49 -3.47 -6.15
CA GLU A 81 18.89 -3.45 -5.76
C GLU A 81 19.13 -2.42 -4.65
N ALA A 82 18.64 -1.19 -4.81
CA ALA A 82 18.75 -0.15 -3.80
C ALA A 82 18.07 -0.52 -2.48
N ILE A 83 16.88 -1.15 -2.54
CA ILE A 83 16.18 -1.63 -1.33
C ILE A 83 16.97 -2.76 -0.66
N ALA A 84 17.51 -3.72 -1.42
CA ALA A 84 18.31 -4.80 -0.87
C ALA A 84 19.59 -4.27 -0.17
N GLU A 85 20.27 -3.30 -0.79
CA GLU A 85 21.45 -2.64 -0.22
C GLU A 85 21.12 -1.95 1.10
N ASP A 86 20.07 -1.12 1.13
CA ASP A 86 19.61 -0.42 2.34
C ASP A 86 19.24 -1.38 3.47
N LEU A 87 18.52 -2.47 3.17
CA LEU A 87 18.15 -3.48 4.16
C LEU A 87 19.36 -4.24 4.69
N ASN A 88 20.33 -4.56 3.83
CA ASN A 88 21.58 -5.21 4.25
C ASN A 88 22.40 -4.29 5.15
N GLU A 89 22.49 -3.01 4.80
CA GLU A 89 23.24 -2.03 5.58
C GLU A 89 22.59 -1.78 6.96
N ARG A 90 21.28 -1.53 7.00
CA ARG A 90 20.60 -1.19 8.25
C ARG A 90 20.38 -2.36 9.20
N TYR A 91 20.13 -3.53 8.66
CA TYR A 91 19.68 -4.68 9.47
C TYR A 91 20.64 -5.87 9.42
N GLY A 92 21.79 -5.74 8.75
CA GLY A 92 22.74 -6.83 8.62
C GLY A 92 22.18 -8.03 7.87
N MET A 93 21.21 -7.81 6.97
CA MET A 93 20.63 -8.88 6.15
C MET A 93 21.63 -9.30 5.07
N ASN A 94 21.40 -10.45 4.46
CA ASN A 94 22.18 -10.91 3.32
C ASN A 94 21.23 -11.30 2.19
N ILE A 95 20.59 -10.28 1.60
CA ILE A 95 19.62 -10.44 0.52
C ILE A 95 20.08 -9.71 -0.75
N SER A 96 19.54 -10.15 -1.87
CA SER A 96 19.75 -9.54 -3.18
C SER A 96 18.42 -9.06 -3.77
N SER A 97 18.48 -8.34 -4.88
CA SER A 97 17.28 -7.94 -5.64
C SER A 97 16.37 -9.13 -6.03
N ASN A 98 16.92 -10.34 -6.12
CA ASN A 98 16.14 -11.55 -6.43
C ASN A 98 15.27 -12.04 -5.27
N ASN A 99 15.51 -11.56 -4.06
CA ASN A 99 14.70 -11.88 -2.87
C ASN A 99 13.56 -10.87 -2.68
N LEU A 100 13.43 -9.88 -3.55
CA LEU A 100 12.46 -8.80 -3.44
C LEU A 100 11.44 -8.83 -4.59
N LEU A 101 10.19 -8.63 -4.25
CA LEU A 101 9.08 -8.41 -5.16
C LEU A 101 8.41 -7.08 -4.82
N LEU A 102 8.31 -6.17 -5.79
CA LEU A 102 7.59 -4.91 -5.62
C LEU A 102 6.13 -5.08 -6.00
N THR A 103 5.25 -4.52 -5.20
CA THR A 103 3.81 -4.57 -5.39
C THR A 103 3.18 -3.17 -5.35
N CYS A 104 1.99 -3.03 -5.90
CA CYS A 104 1.19 -1.81 -5.77
C CYS A 104 0.56 -1.72 -4.38
N GLY A 105 1.36 -1.33 -3.40
CA GLY A 105 0.92 -1.16 -2.02
C GLY A 105 0.98 -2.43 -1.16
N ALA A 106 0.81 -2.25 0.15
CA ALA A 106 0.95 -3.30 1.16
C ALA A 106 -0.09 -4.41 1.03
N ALA A 107 -1.32 -4.09 0.63
CA ALA A 107 -2.38 -5.09 0.48
C ALA A 107 -2.01 -6.18 -0.53
N ALA A 108 -1.45 -5.79 -1.68
CA ALA A 108 -1.00 -6.73 -2.70
C ALA A 108 0.18 -7.59 -2.18
N ALA A 109 1.10 -7.00 -1.41
CA ALA A 109 2.21 -7.73 -0.79
C ALA A 109 1.71 -8.78 0.22
N VAL A 110 0.78 -8.41 1.10
CA VAL A 110 0.16 -9.32 2.08
C VAL A 110 -0.55 -10.47 1.37
N ILE A 111 -1.35 -10.17 0.36
CA ILE A 111 -2.07 -11.19 -0.43
C ILE A 111 -1.08 -12.15 -1.10
N ALA A 112 -0.04 -11.62 -1.75
CA ALA A 112 0.97 -12.44 -2.42
C ALA A 112 1.71 -13.34 -1.42
N SER A 113 2.10 -12.80 -0.27
CA SER A 113 2.79 -13.54 0.79
C SER A 113 1.90 -14.65 1.37
N LEU A 114 0.66 -14.33 1.72
CA LEU A 114 -0.26 -15.33 2.26
C LEU A 114 -0.58 -16.42 1.24
N LYS A 115 -0.76 -16.08 -0.03
CA LYS A 115 -0.97 -17.09 -1.09
C LYS A 115 0.25 -17.99 -1.31
N ALA A 116 1.45 -17.49 -1.04
CA ALA A 116 2.67 -18.28 -1.18
C ALA A 116 2.88 -19.28 -0.03
N ILE A 117 2.44 -18.95 1.18
CA ILE A 117 2.73 -19.76 2.38
C ILE A 117 1.51 -20.50 2.96
N ALA A 118 0.30 -19.96 2.76
CA ALA A 118 -0.92 -20.56 3.28
C ALA A 118 -1.39 -21.72 2.37
N VAL A 119 -1.53 -22.89 2.95
CA VAL A 119 -2.13 -24.07 2.31
C VAL A 119 -3.53 -24.30 2.85
N LYS A 120 -4.25 -25.30 2.28
CA LYS A 120 -5.57 -25.67 2.79
C LYS A 120 -5.48 -25.98 4.29
N ASP A 121 -6.41 -25.47 5.06
CA ASP A 121 -6.52 -25.59 6.52
C ASP A 121 -5.42 -24.86 7.32
N SER A 122 -4.67 -23.95 6.70
CA SER A 122 -3.81 -23.00 7.42
C SER A 122 -4.63 -21.99 8.20
N GLU A 123 -4.15 -21.64 9.38
CA GLU A 123 -4.72 -20.60 10.22
C GLU A 123 -3.81 -19.38 10.26
N VAL A 124 -4.40 -18.20 10.23
CA VAL A 124 -3.68 -16.91 10.34
C VAL A 124 -4.20 -16.18 11.56
N ILE A 125 -3.31 -15.86 12.49
CA ILE A 125 -3.64 -15.09 13.70
C ILE A 125 -3.48 -13.61 13.39
N VAL A 126 -4.56 -12.83 13.60
CA VAL A 126 -4.55 -11.38 13.47
C VAL A 126 -4.77 -10.76 14.84
N ILE A 127 -3.82 -9.94 15.28
CA ILE A 127 -3.84 -9.32 16.60
C ILE A 127 -4.67 -8.03 16.54
N ALA A 128 -5.72 -7.94 17.35
CA ALA A 128 -6.55 -6.74 17.46
C ALA A 128 -5.86 -5.66 18.34
N PRO A 129 -6.06 -4.36 18.05
CA PRO A 129 -6.79 -3.80 16.91
C PRO A 129 -6.03 -3.98 15.59
N TYR A 130 -6.72 -4.33 14.52
CA TYR A 130 -6.14 -4.58 13.20
C TYR A 130 -6.91 -3.86 12.08
N PHE A 131 -6.27 -3.76 10.92
CA PHE A 131 -6.91 -3.18 9.74
C PHE A 131 -8.05 -4.11 9.27
N PRO A 132 -9.29 -3.61 9.14
CA PRO A 132 -10.49 -4.46 8.93
C PRO A 132 -10.48 -5.30 7.65
N GLU A 133 -9.59 -5.01 6.71
CA GLU A 133 -9.49 -5.76 5.45
C GLU A 133 -8.65 -7.03 5.56
N TYR A 134 -7.92 -7.24 6.67
CA TYR A 134 -7.10 -8.45 6.83
C TYR A 134 -7.87 -9.77 6.87
N PRO A 135 -9.10 -9.85 7.44
CA PRO A 135 -9.88 -11.09 7.45
C PRO A 135 -10.66 -11.38 6.16
N MET A 136 -10.54 -10.55 5.13
CA MET A 136 -11.28 -10.70 3.86
C MET A 136 -10.56 -11.67 2.86
#